data_b2c97d4bd125b62ab8a31358e52f7136
#
_entry.id   b2c97d4bd125b62ab8a31358e52f7136
#
_cell.length_a   1.000
_cell.length_b   1.000
_cell.length_c   1.000
_cell.angle_alpha   90.00
_cell.angle_beta   90.00
_cell.angle_gamma   90.00
#
_symmetry.space_group_name_H-M   'P 1'
#
loop_
_entity.id
_entity.type
_entity.pdbx_description
1 polymer ?
#
loop_
_entity_poly.entity_id
_entity_poly.type
_entity_poly.pdbx_seq_one_letter_code
_entity_poly.pdbx_strand_id
1 'polypeptide(L)'
;MKIHFEKGLQIENAQLICRWSNALGESFQKQWMGPMIPFPLTVQILQDLEGIFSIFDGQEFVGLIQKIRLEDRNLHIGRIFINPQKQGQGLGSQALRRFVSLVFENGDIDSSSLNVYESNQRARDLYQKEGFEIVQTIEVPERKYVMRKSR
;
A
#
# COMPACT_ATOMS: atom_id res chain seq x y z
N MET A 1 6.86 13.81 -13.11
CA MET A 1 6.71 12.82 -12.04
C MET A 1 7.69 11.67 -12.28
N LYS A 2 8.58 11.45 -11.33
CA LYS A 2 9.63 10.44 -11.44
C LYS A 2 9.57 9.48 -10.25
N ILE A 3 8.68 8.50 -10.34
CA ILE A 3 8.44 7.55 -9.27
C ILE A 3 9.56 6.51 -9.24
N HIS A 4 10.16 6.32 -8.06
CA HIS A 4 11.06 5.19 -7.83
C HIS A 4 10.91 4.70 -6.39
N PHE A 5 11.49 3.53 -6.12
CA PHE A 5 11.32 2.84 -4.85
C PHE A 5 12.68 2.53 -4.24
N GLU A 6 12.76 2.65 -2.90
CA GLU A 6 13.95 2.24 -2.16
C GLU A 6 13.52 1.28 -1.06
N LYS A 7 14.27 0.22 -0.89
CA LYS A 7 14.04 -0.76 0.16
C LYS A 7 14.16 -0.11 1.53
N GLY A 8 13.19 -0.37 2.41
CA GLY A 8 13.25 0.11 3.77
C GLY A 8 12.61 1.47 3.94
N LEU A 9 12.73 1.99 5.17
CA LEU A 9 12.12 3.26 5.55
C LEU A 9 13.04 3.94 6.56
N GLN A 10 13.61 5.07 6.17
CA GLN A 10 14.46 5.85 7.06
C GLN A 10 13.64 6.46 8.19
N ILE A 11 14.28 6.70 9.32
CA ILE A 11 13.60 7.22 10.54
C ILE A 11 12.86 8.52 10.24
N GLU A 12 13.49 9.45 9.53
CA GLU A 12 12.88 10.74 9.19
C GLU A 12 11.59 10.55 8.38
N ASN A 13 11.60 9.59 7.48
CA ASN A 13 10.43 9.30 6.64
C ASN A 13 9.36 8.55 7.43
N ALA A 14 9.76 7.67 8.35
CA ALA A 14 8.81 7.03 9.26
C ALA A 14 8.09 8.07 10.13
N GLN A 15 8.82 9.08 10.60
CA GLN A 15 8.23 10.18 11.36
C GLN A 15 7.19 10.94 10.53
N LEU A 16 7.47 11.17 9.25
CA LEU A 16 6.51 11.82 8.35
C LEU A 16 5.24 10.98 8.18
N ILE A 17 5.39 9.67 7.96
CA ILE A 17 4.23 8.78 7.82
C ILE A 17 3.37 8.82 9.09
N CYS A 18 3.99 8.74 10.27
CA CYS A 18 3.26 8.82 11.54
C CYS A 18 2.50 10.14 11.66
N ARG A 19 3.15 11.24 11.33
CA ARG A 19 2.52 12.56 11.41
C ARG A 19 1.32 12.65 10.47
N TRP A 20 1.50 12.25 9.22
CA TRP A 20 0.43 12.31 8.22
C TRP A 20 -0.73 11.40 8.57
N SER A 21 -0.45 10.17 8.94
CA SER A 21 -1.49 9.19 9.23
C SER A 21 -2.25 9.51 10.51
N ASN A 22 -1.52 9.85 11.58
CA ASN A 22 -2.16 10.13 12.87
C ASN A 22 -3.06 11.37 12.81
N ALA A 23 -2.71 12.35 11.99
CA ALA A 23 -3.55 13.53 11.80
C ALA A 23 -4.90 13.19 11.17
N LEU A 24 -4.99 12.09 10.43
CA LEU A 24 -6.22 11.65 9.78
C LEU A 24 -7.09 10.73 10.65
N GLY A 25 -6.57 10.28 11.79
CA GLY A 25 -7.33 9.58 12.80
C GLY A 25 -7.29 8.05 12.71
N GLU A 26 -7.93 7.44 13.70
CA GLU A 26 -7.88 5.99 13.90
C GLU A 26 -8.58 5.20 12.79
N SER A 27 -9.73 5.68 12.33
CA SER A 27 -10.46 5.01 11.24
C SER A 27 -9.65 4.99 9.95
N PHE A 28 -8.95 6.07 9.67
CA PHE A 28 -8.08 6.14 8.51
C PHE A 28 -6.92 5.15 8.63
N GLN A 29 -6.29 5.09 9.80
CA GLN A 29 -5.21 4.15 10.02
C GLN A 29 -5.65 2.71 9.79
N LYS A 30 -6.83 2.35 10.29
CA LYS A 30 -7.39 1.01 10.13
C LYS A 30 -7.51 0.63 8.67
N GLN A 31 -7.90 1.57 7.81
CA GLN A 31 -8.08 1.30 6.38
C GLN A 31 -6.79 0.92 5.68
N TRP A 32 -5.65 1.50 6.07
CA TRP A 32 -4.39 1.19 5.38
C TRP A 32 -3.47 0.25 6.16
N MET A 33 -3.55 0.23 7.49
CA MET A 33 -2.71 -0.63 8.32
C MET A 33 -3.40 -1.91 8.76
N GLY A 34 -4.73 -1.96 8.71
CA GLY A 34 -5.50 -3.06 9.25
C GLY A 34 -5.85 -2.85 10.72
N PRO A 35 -6.71 -3.75 11.29
CA PRO A 35 -7.26 -3.55 12.62
C PRO A 35 -6.33 -3.95 13.75
N MET A 36 -5.22 -4.65 13.46
CA MET A 36 -4.34 -5.21 14.49
C MET A 36 -3.25 -4.25 14.96
N ILE A 37 -3.07 -3.13 14.29
CA ILE A 37 -2.04 -2.16 14.61
C ILE A 37 -2.61 -1.09 15.54
N PRO A 38 -1.99 -0.85 16.71
CA PRO A 38 -2.51 0.17 17.66
C PRO A 38 -2.46 1.58 17.08
N PHE A 39 -3.38 2.41 17.53
CA PHE A 39 -3.39 3.84 17.24
C PHE A 39 -2.99 4.60 18.51
N PRO A 40 -2.16 5.66 18.45
CA PRO A 40 -1.55 6.23 17.24
C PRO A 40 -0.39 5.39 16.71
N LEU A 41 -0.11 5.56 15.44
CA LEU A 41 1.00 4.89 14.78
C LEU A 41 2.33 5.46 15.29
N THR A 42 3.30 4.57 15.53
CA THR A 42 4.61 4.97 16.02
C THR A 42 5.72 4.59 15.03
N VAL A 43 6.84 5.26 15.14
CA VAL A 43 8.03 4.95 14.33
C VAL A 43 8.46 3.50 14.53
N GLN A 44 8.43 3.03 15.80
CA GLN A 44 8.84 1.66 16.09
C GLN A 44 7.98 0.63 15.37
N ILE A 45 6.67 0.84 15.34
CA ILE A 45 5.76 -0.04 14.60
C ILE A 45 6.16 -0.13 13.13
N LEU A 46 6.42 1.03 12.50
CA LEU A 46 6.81 1.06 11.09
C LEU A 46 8.17 0.41 10.86
N GLN A 47 9.12 0.64 11.76
CA GLN A 47 10.46 0.05 11.64
C GLN A 47 10.46 -1.47 11.80
N ASP A 48 9.48 -2.01 12.52
CA ASP A 48 9.35 -3.45 12.72
C ASP A 48 8.67 -4.18 11.57
N LEU A 49 8.07 -3.45 10.63
CA LEU A 49 7.45 -4.07 9.45
C LEU A 49 8.50 -4.51 8.44
N GLU A 50 8.33 -5.73 7.94
CA GLU A 50 9.21 -6.26 6.90
C GLU A 50 8.64 -5.97 5.51
N GLY A 51 9.51 -5.91 4.52
CA GLY A 51 9.07 -5.77 3.12
C GLY A 51 8.61 -4.38 2.74
N ILE A 52 8.95 -3.36 3.51
CA ILE A 52 8.58 -1.97 3.22
C ILE A 52 9.49 -1.41 2.13
N PHE A 53 8.86 -0.70 1.19
CA PHE A 53 9.54 0.10 0.19
C PHE A 53 9.08 1.55 0.32
N SER A 54 10.04 2.45 0.38
CA SER A 54 9.78 3.89 0.32
C SER A 54 9.47 4.29 -1.10
N ILE A 55 8.52 5.19 -1.27
CA ILE A 55 8.14 5.73 -2.58
C ILE A 55 8.67 7.16 -2.68
N PHE A 56 9.39 7.43 -3.76
CA PHE A 56 9.92 8.77 -4.05
C PHE A 56 9.39 9.28 -5.38
N ASP A 57 9.16 10.57 -5.42
CA ASP A 57 8.97 11.32 -6.67
C ASP A 57 10.21 12.21 -6.83
N GLY A 58 11.12 11.80 -7.71
CA GLY A 58 12.43 12.41 -7.76
C GLY A 58 13.16 12.20 -6.43
N GLN A 59 13.52 13.28 -5.76
CA GLN A 59 14.19 13.22 -4.46
C GLN A 59 13.22 13.35 -3.29
N GLU A 60 11.95 13.59 -3.56
CA GLU A 60 10.94 13.80 -2.52
C GLU A 60 10.33 12.50 -2.07
N PHE A 61 10.38 12.22 -0.75
CA PHE A 61 9.68 11.08 -0.16
C PHE A 61 8.18 11.35 -0.17
N VAL A 62 7.39 10.45 -0.75
CA VAL A 62 5.95 10.66 -0.91
C VAL A 62 5.08 9.55 -0.31
N GLY A 63 5.67 8.45 0.14
CA GLY A 63 4.86 7.37 0.71
C GLY A 63 5.58 6.06 0.85
N LEU A 64 4.81 5.01 1.09
CA LEU A 64 5.35 3.66 1.20
C LEU A 64 4.39 2.62 0.64
N ILE A 65 4.92 1.44 0.39
CA ILE A 65 4.18 0.26 -0.02
C ILE A 65 4.90 -0.98 0.54
N GLN A 66 4.15 -2.02 0.88
CA GLN A 66 4.72 -3.21 1.49
C GLN A 66 4.53 -4.45 0.63
N LYS A 67 5.58 -5.25 0.49
CA LYS A 67 5.49 -6.64 0.04
C LYS A 67 5.21 -7.49 1.27
N ILE A 68 4.02 -8.11 1.33
CA ILE A 68 3.57 -8.79 2.54
C ILE A 68 3.95 -10.26 2.54
N ARG A 69 3.64 -10.99 1.46
CA ARG A 69 4.01 -12.41 1.36
C ARG A 69 3.96 -12.89 -0.08
N LEU A 70 4.82 -13.84 -0.38
CA LEU A 70 4.84 -14.55 -1.66
C LEU A 70 4.31 -15.96 -1.42
N GLU A 71 3.26 -16.35 -2.13
CA GLU A 71 2.61 -17.65 -1.95
C GLU A 71 2.03 -18.09 -3.29
N ASP A 72 2.37 -19.30 -3.74
CA ASP A 72 1.85 -19.87 -4.98
C ASP A 72 2.04 -18.94 -6.19
N ARG A 73 3.23 -18.35 -6.30
CA ARG A 73 3.61 -17.43 -7.38
C ARG A 73 2.79 -16.14 -7.39
N ASN A 74 2.08 -15.84 -6.30
CA ASN A 74 1.33 -14.60 -6.10
C ASN A 74 2.01 -13.76 -5.01
N LEU A 75 2.33 -12.52 -5.32
CA LEU A 75 2.86 -11.59 -4.33
C LEU A 75 1.72 -10.73 -3.78
N HIS A 76 1.43 -10.92 -2.48
CA HIS A 76 0.46 -10.07 -1.78
C HIS A 76 1.15 -8.79 -1.34
N ILE A 77 0.61 -7.67 -1.74
CA ILE A 77 1.11 -6.35 -1.42
C ILE A 77 0.06 -5.59 -0.61
N GLY A 78 0.46 -4.52 0.02
CA GLY A 78 -0.52 -3.73 0.77
C GLY A 78 0.13 -2.58 1.48
N ARG A 79 -0.61 -2.04 2.44
CA ARG A 79 -0.21 -0.89 3.25
C ARG A 79 0.36 0.22 2.38
N ILE A 80 -0.41 0.56 1.33
CA ILE A 80 -0.05 1.63 0.40
C ILE A 80 -0.47 2.95 1.04
N PHE A 81 0.48 3.85 1.20
CA PHE A 81 0.23 5.16 1.78
C PHE A 81 0.93 6.22 0.95
N ILE A 82 0.19 7.24 0.56
CA ILE A 82 0.72 8.39 -0.17
C ILE A 82 0.47 9.63 0.67
N ASN A 83 1.45 10.54 0.71
CA ASN A 83 1.34 11.82 1.39
C ASN A 83 -0.02 12.45 1.06
N PRO A 84 -0.86 12.74 2.08
CA PRO A 84 -2.22 13.27 1.85
C PRO A 84 -2.23 14.57 1.05
N GLN A 85 -1.18 15.37 1.16
CA GLN A 85 -1.09 16.63 0.40
C GLN A 85 -0.80 16.41 -1.09
N LYS A 86 -0.42 15.20 -1.46
CA LYS A 86 -0.12 14.83 -2.85
C LYS A 86 -1.26 14.04 -3.50
N GLN A 87 -2.36 13.85 -2.80
CA GLN A 87 -3.49 13.11 -3.35
C GLN A 87 -4.20 13.90 -4.45
N GLY A 88 -4.86 13.18 -5.36
CA GLY A 88 -5.57 13.80 -6.47
C GLY A 88 -4.68 14.16 -7.67
N GLN A 89 -3.39 13.82 -7.61
CA GLN A 89 -2.43 14.10 -8.68
C GLN A 89 -2.04 12.86 -9.50
N GLY A 90 -2.69 11.72 -9.24
CA GLY A 90 -2.38 10.47 -9.92
C GLY A 90 -1.15 9.75 -9.39
N LEU A 91 -0.58 10.23 -8.30
CA LEU A 91 0.66 9.68 -7.74
C LEU A 91 0.46 8.26 -7.23
N GLY A 92 -0.63 7.99 -6.50
CA GLY A 92 -0.93 6.65 -5.99
C GLY A 92 -1.10 5.63 -7.11
N SER A 93 -1.83 6.01 -8.15
CA SER A 93 -2.06 5.17 -9.31
C SER A 93 -0.76 4.85 -10.04
N GLN A 94 0.08 5.84 -10.26
CA GLN A 94 1.37 5.63 -10.92
C GLN A 94 2.33 4.81 -10.06
N ALA A 95 2.36 5.06 -8.76
CA ALA A 95 3.21 4.30 -7.85
C ALA A 95 2.81 2.82 -7.85
N LEU A 96 1.53 2.53 -7.76
CA LEU A 96 1.04 1.15 -7.80
C LEU A 96 1.38 0.48 -9.13
N ARG A 97 1.14 1.15 -10.23
CA ARG A 97 1.42 0.62 -11.57
C ARG A 97 2.89 0.27 -11.73
N ARG A 98 3.78 1.18 -11.34
CA ARG A 98 5.22 0.95 -11.47
C ARG A 98 5.70 -0.14 -10.52
N PHE A 99 5.16 -0.18 -9.30
CA PHE A 99 5.53 -1.21 -8.34
C PHE A 99 5.16 -2.59 -8.84
N VAL A 100 3.94 -2.76 -9.35
CA VAL A 100 3.47 -4.03 -9.89
C VAL A 100 4.28 -4.42 -11.12
N SER A 101 4.63 -3.45 -11.96
CA SER A 101 5.49 -3.70 -13.13
C SER A 101 6.84 -4.25 -12.70
N LEU A 102 7.44 -3.68 -11.66
CA LEU A 102 8.70 -4.18 -11.10
C LEU A 102 8.55 -5.58 -10.51
N VAL A 103 7.45 -5.83 -9.81
CA VAL A 103 7.15 -7.15 -9.26
C VAL A 103 7.13 -8.19 -10.37
N PHE A 104 6.49 -7.88 -11.49
CA PHE A 104 6.36 -8.82 -12.61
C PHE A 104 7.65 -8.99 -13.43
N GLU A 105 8.68 -8.19 -13.18
CA GLU A 105 10.00 -8.46 -13.75
C GLU A 105 10.60 -9.76 -13.19
N ASN A 106 10.19 -10.18 -12.02
CA ASN A 106 10.52 -11.50 -11.49
C ASN A 106 9.64 -12.53 -12.18
N GLY A 107 10.25 -13.38 -13.03
CA GLY A 107 9.53 -14.39 -13.79
C GLY A 107 8.84 -15.47 -12.96
N ASP A 108 9.17 -15.56 -11.67
CA ASP A 108 8.53 -16.51 -10.76
C ASP A 108 7.21 -15.98 -10.18
N ILE A 109 6.84 -14.73 -10.48
CA ILE A 109 5.60 -14.13 -9.99
C ILE A 109 4.62 -14.00 -11.14
N ASP A 110 3.45 -14.63 -11.01
CA ASP A 110 2.40 -14.65 -12.02
C ASP A 110 1.27 -13.67 -11.73
N SER A 111 1.10 -13.30 -10.45
CA SER A 111 0.01 -12.42 -10.04
C SER A 111 0.40 -11.62 -8.80
N SER A 112 -0.35 -10.55 -8.56
CA SER A 112 -0.22 -9.74 -7.35
C SER A 112 -1.61 -9.50 -6.79
N SER A 113 -1.74 -9.54 -5.47
CA SER A 113 -3.03 -9.33 -4.80
C SER A 113 -2.89 -8.30 -3.70
N LEU A 114 -4.03 -7.76 -3.28
CA LEU A 114 -4.12 -6.82 -2.18
C LEU A 114 -5.50 -6.93 -1.54
N ASN A 115 -5.63 -6.38 -0.34
CA ASN A 115 -6.91 -6.31 0.37
C ASN A 115 -7.39 -4.87 0.41
N VAL A 116 -8.71 -4.69 0.38
CA VAL A 116 -9.32 -3.37 0.52
C VAL A 116 -10.67 -3.51 1.22
N TYR A 117 -10.96 -2.63 2.17
CA TYR A 117 -12.29 -2.59 2.79
C TYR A 117 -13.33 -2.11 1.79
N GLU A 118 -14.52 -2.71 1.84
CA GLU A 118 -15.64 -2.29 0.99
C GLU A 118 -15.91 -0.80 1.13
N SER A 119 -15.80 -0.27 2.35
CA SER A 119 -16.04 1.15 2.64
C SER A 119 -15.01 2.10 2.03
N ASN A 120 -13.85 1.58 1.61
CA ASN A 120 -12.80 2.41 1.03
C ASN A 120 -12.96 2.50 -0.49
N GLN A 121 -13.99 3.23 -0.92
CA GLN A 121 -14.35 3.36 -2.34
C GLN A 121 -13.20 3.95 -3.17
N ARG A 122 -12.50 4.92 -2.61
CA ARG A 122 -11.38 5.57 -3.31
C ARG A 122 -10.29 4.58 -3.68
N ALA A 123 -9.90 3.75 -2.72
CA ALA A 123 -8.87 2.73 -2.97
C ALA A 123 -9.38 1.67 -3.94
N ARG A 124 -10.64 1.24 -3.81
CA ARG A 124 -11.22 0.26 -4.72
C ARG A 124 -11.19 0.76 -6.17
N ASP A 125 -11.57 2.01 -6.37
CA ASP A 125 -11.56 2.61 -7.70
C ASP A 125 -10.15 2.68 -8.28
N LEU A 126 -9.18 3.04 -7.46
CA LEU A 126 -7.77 3.10 -7.87
C LEU A 126 -7.27 1.71 -8.30
N TYR A 127 -7.54 0.69 -7.48
CA TYR A 127 -7.08 -0.66 -7.76
C TYR A 127 -7.76 -1.24 -9.00
N GLN A 128 -9.04 -1.00 -9.15
CA GLN A 128 -9.79 -1.46 -10.32
C GLN A 128 -9.25 -0.80 -11.59
N LYS A 129 -8.98 0.49 -11.53
CA LYS A 129 -8.39 1.24 -12.65
C LYS A 129 -7.03 0.65 -13.05
N GLU A 130 -6.25 0.18 -12.10
CA GLU A 130 -4.94 -0.40 -12.36
C GLU A 130 -4.98 -1.89 -12.71
N GLY A 131 -6.16 -2.45 -12.92
CA GLY A 131 -6.31 -3.80 -13.43
C GLY A 131 -6.52 -4.89 -12.38
N PHE A 132 -6.72 -4.51 -11.13
CA PHE A 132 -7.05 -5.47 -10.08
C PHE A 132 -8.55 -5.78 -10.11
N GLU A 133 -8.89 -7.06 -9.94
CA GLU A 133 -10.27 -7.53 -9.92
C GLU A 133 -10.57 -8.25 -8.62
N ILE A 134 -11.81 -8.15 -8.14
CA ILE A 134 -12.23 -8.84 -6.93
C ILE A 134 -12.23 -10.34 -7.18
N VAL A 135 -11.47 -11.08 -6.36
CA VAL A 135 -11.41 -12.55 -6.45
C VAL A 135 -11.98 -13.22 -5.21
N GLN A 136 -12.14 -12.48 -4.11
CA GLN A 136 -12.68 -13.03 -2.87
C GLN A 136 -13.32 -11.91 -2.06
N THR A 137 -14.41 -12.24 -1.37
CA THR A 137 -15.06 -11.36 -0.41
C THR A 137 -14.94 -11.97 0.98
N ILE A 138 -14.49 -11.16 1.94
CA ILE A 138 -14.38 -11.55 3.35
C ILE A 138 -15.44 -10.74 4.11
N GLU A 139 -16.40 -11.44 4.74
CA GLU A 139 -17.56 -10.77 5.32
C GLU A 139 -17.33 -10.23 6.72
N VAL A 140 -16.51 -10.90 7.52
CA VAL A 140 -16.33 -10.58 8.94
C VAL A 140 -14.87 -10.37 9.29
N PRO A 141 -14.55 -9.54 10.28
CA PRO A 141 -15.44 -8.70 11.10
C PRO A 141 -16.03 -7.52 10.35
N GLU A 142 -15.40 -7.07 9.29
CA GLU A 142 -15.84 -6.00 8.42
C GLU A 142 -15.61 -6.42 6.97
N ARG A 143 -16.57 -6.14 6.09
CA ARG A 143 -16.51 -6.60 4.72
C ARG A 143 -15.32 -5.98 3.98
N LYS A 144 -14.51 -6.86 3.40
CA LYS A 144 -13.36 -6.44 2.58
C LYS A 144 -13.21 -7.39 1.40
N TYR A 145 -12.48 -6.91 0.40
CA TYR A 145 -12.22 -7.66 -0.82
C TYR A 145 -10.74 -8.00 -0.92
N VAL A 146 -10.47 -9.19 -1.44
CA VAL A 146 -9.16 -9.51 -2.00
C VAL A 146 -9.24 -9.23 -3.48
N MET A 147 -8.36 -8.40 -3.99
CA MET A 147 -8.28 -8.07 -5.40
C MET A 147 -6.97 -8.59 -5.96
N ARG A 148 -6.98 -9.03 -7.22
CA ARG A 148 -5.82 -9.64 -7.86
C ARG A 148 -5.66 -9.13 -9.29
N LYS A 149 -4.38 -8.95 -9.65
CA LYS A 149 -3.98 -8.65 -11.03
C LYS A 149 -3.03 -9.73 -11.49
N SER A 150 -3.31 -10.34 -12.64
CA SER A 150 -2.43 -11.33 -13.27
C SER A 150 -1.45 -10.65 -14.22
N ARG A 151 -0.31 -11.31 -14.38
CA ARG A 151 0.72 -10.89 -15.33
C ARG A 151 0.13 -10.69 -16.73
#